data_d62b0ff420f08166a77cb25ae7da467d
#
_entry.id   d62b0ff420f08166a77cb25ae7da467d
#
_cell.length_a   1.000
_cell.length_b   1.000
_cell.length_c   1.000
_cell.angle_alpha   90.00
_cell.angle_beta   90.00
_cell.angle_gamma   90.00
#
_symmetry.space_group_name_H-M   'P 1'
#
loop_
_entity.id
_entity.type
_entity.pdbx_description
1 polymer ?
#
loop_
_entity_poly.entity_id
_entity_poly.type
_entity_poly.pdbx_seq_one_letter_code
_entity_poly.pdbx_strand_id
1 'polypeptide(L)'
;MRPRVIEVEHLTKRYRSAVAVDDLSFSVPRGRITGFLGPNGAGKTTTLRVLLGLALPTSGRATLAGRRYRELDAPLRTVGAVLEASNYHPARSGRNHLRVLAAAAGISRQRVDRVLADVELTGAAKRRVGGYSLGMRQRLSVAAALLGEPELLVLDEPANGLDPEGIRWLRNFLRSFAQGGGTVFVSSHVLAEVSQLADEVVIIHRGKLVAHQSVAELTLQAAGATRVRSPRAEELLARLRAAGIEAEPTPAGPLAVHAPPERVGDLAAEAGIPLHELVAEAGSLEEAFLELTAEPRQ
;
A
#
# COMPACT_ATOMS: atom_id res chain seq x y z
N MET A 1 -12.82 -2.66 -18.53
CA MET A 1 -12.54 -1.89 -17.30
C MET A 1 -13.08 -2.71 -16.14
N ARG A 2 -12.29 -3.03 -15.10
CA ARG A 2 -12.78 -3.80 -13.95
C ARG A 2 -13.71 -2.93 -13.11
N PRO A 3 -14.77 -3.51 -12.46
CA PRO A 3 -15.66 -2.73 -11.60
C PRO A 3 -14.86 -2.16 -10.41
N ARG A 4 -15.15 -0.91 -10.05
CA ARG A 4 -14.54 -0.22 -8.92
C ARG A 4 -15.27 -0.58 -7.64
N VAL A 5 -14.53 -0.74 -6.55
CA VAL A 5 -15.10 -1.05 -5.22
C VAL A 5 -15.01 0.14 -4.27
N ILE A 6 -13.99 0.99 -4.43
CA ILE A 6 -13.88 2.29 -3.74
C ILE A 6 -13.87 3.38 -4.80
N GLU A 7 -14.64 4.42 -4.58
CA GLU A 7 -14.60 5.66 -5.36
C GLU A 7 -14.58 6.85 -4.41
N VAL A 8 -13.57 7.69 -4.56
CA VAL A 8 -13.41 8.95 -3.84
C VAL A 8 -13.41 10.07 -4.88
N GLU A 9 -14.30 11.05 -4.71
CA GLU A 9 -14.52 12.11 -5.68
C GLU A 9 -14.56 13.46 -4.97
N HIS A 10 -13.59 14.31 -5.35
CA HIS A 10 -13.45 15.68 -4.84
C HIS A 10 -13.56 15.77 -3.32
N LEU A 11 -13.02 14.76 -2.61
CA LEU A 11 -13.11 14.64 -1.18
C LEU A 11 -12.31 15.73 -0.48
N THR A 12 -12.98 16.54 0.31
CA THR A 12 -12.36 17.51 1.20
C THR A 12 -12.79 17.26 2.63
N LYS A 13 -11.83 17.27 3.56
CA LYS A 13 -12.10 17.21 5.00
C LYS A 13 -11.30 18.27 5.75
N ARG A 14 -12.01 19.13 6.44
CA ARG A 14 -11.44 20.17 7.31
C ARG A 14 -11.79 19.89 8.77
N TYR A 15 -10.83 20.10 9.64
CA TYR A 15 -11.00 20.10 11.08
C TYR A 15 -10.61 21.48 11.61
N ARG A 16 -11.60 22.28 12.01
CA ARG A 16 -11.40 23.68 12.42
C ARG A 16 -10.62 24.45 11.32
N SER A 17 -9.35 24.82 11.59
CA SER A 17 -8.48 25.53 10.66
C SER A 17 -7.61 24.64 9.77
N ALA A 18 -7.51 23.34 10.10
CA ALA A 18 -6.63 22.40 9.37
C ALA A 18 -7.39 21.67 8.26
N VAL A 19 -6.82 21.66 7.06
CA VAL A 19 -7.29 20.87 5.92
C VAL A 19 -6.56 19.53 5.97
N ALA A 20 -7.26 18.47 6.34
CA ALA A 20 -6.67 17.13 6.44
C ALA A 20 -6.72 16.37 5.10
N VAL A 21 -7.71 16.64 4.25
CA VAL A 21 -7.87 16.13 2.88
C VAL A 21 -8.37 17.29 2.02
N ASP A 22 -7.77 17.49 0.84
CA ASP A 22 -8.01 18.63 -0.04
C ASP A 22 -8.21 18.17 -1.48
N ASP A 23 -9.46 18.15 -1.93
CA ASP A 23 -9.88 17.81 -3.30
C ASP A 23 -9.36 16.45 -3.80
N LEU A 24 -9.37 15.43 -2.95
CA LEU A 24 -8.82 14.12 -3.24
C LEU A 24 -9.79 13.30 -4.11
N SER A 25 -9.29 12.78 -5.24
CA SER A 25 -10.05 11.92 -6.15
C SER A 25 -9.22 10.71 -6.58
N PHE A 26 -9.74 9.50 -6.34
CA PHE A 26 -9.15 8.24 -6.79
C PHE A 26 -10.16 7.10 -6.76
N SER A 27 -9.81 5.96 -7.33
CA SER A 27 -10.64 4.76 -7.28
C SER A 27 -9.82 3.50 -7.05
N VAL A 28 -10.43 2.46 -6.45
CA VAL A 28 -9.81 1.16 -6.21
C VAL A 28 -10.59 0.09 -6.97
N PRO A 29 -9.93 -0.69 -7.87
CA PRO A 29 -10.56 -1.77 -8.62
C PRO A 29 -10.79 -3.00 -7.74
N ARG A 30 -11.79 -3.82 -8.08
CA ARG A 30 -12.06 -5.10 -7.40
C ARG A 30 -10.97 -6.15 -7.68
N GLY A 31 -10.73 -7.02 -6.69
CA GLY A 31 -9.87 -8.19 -6.80
C GLY A 31 -8.40 -7.86 -6.89
N ARG A 32 -7.98 -6.73 -6.32
CA ARG A 32 -6.59 -6.27 -6.26
C ARG A 32 -6.21 -5.77 -4.88
N ILE A 33 -4.91 -5.64 -4.69
CA ILE A 33 -4.33 -4.97 -3.52
C ILE A 33 -3.89 -3.58 -3.96
N THR A 34 -4.51 -2.55 -3.37
CA THR A 34 -4.12 -1.15 -3.59
C THR A 34 -3.48 -0.61 -2.33
N GLY A 35 -2.26 -0.10 -2.46
CA GLY A 35 -1.55 0.62 -1.42
C GLY A 35 -1.96 2.09 -1.37
N PHE A 36 -2.23 2.61 -0.17
CA PHE A 36 -2.53 4.02 0.07
C PHE A 36 -1.38 4.67 0.84
N LEU A 37 -0.51 5.33 0.10
CA LEU A 37 0.79 5.78 0.56
C LEU A 37 0.82 7.27 0.87
N GLY A 38 1.64 7.64 1.83
CA GLY A 38 1.92 9.03 2.17
C GLY A 38 2.57 9.16 3.54
N PRO A 39 3.27 10.25 3.80
CA PRO A 39 3.89 10.50 5.10
C PRO A 39 2.84 10.60 6.23
N ASN A 40 3.31 10.62 7.47
CA ASN A 40 2.42 10.85 8.61
C ASN A 40 1.79 12.25 8.50
N GLY A 41 0.48 12.33 8.75
CA GLY A 41 -0.29 13.57 8.55
C GLY A 41 -0.74 13.86 7.12
N ALA A 42 -0.41 13.01 6.14
CA ALA A 42 -0.83 13.22 4.73
C ALA A 42 -2.35 13.10 4.50
N GLY A 43 -3.14 12.65 5.48
CA GLY A 43 -4.59 12.52 5.35
C GLY A 43 -5.11 11.08 5.20
N LYS A 44 -4.23 10.05 5.24
CA LYS A 44 -4.59 8.63 5.05
C LYS A 44 -5.72 8.18 5.99
N THR A 45 -5.48 8.19 7.29
CA THR A 45 -6.47 7.80 8.32
C THR A 45 -7.76 8.61 8.21
N THR A 46 -7.66 9.90 7.91
CA THR A 46 -8.84 10.76 7.72
C THR A 46 -9.68 10.30 6.52
N THR A 47 -9.05 9.99 5.40
CA THR A 47 -9.72 9.45 4.21
C THR A 47 -10.41 8.12 4.51
N LEU A 48 -9.72 7.19 5.19
CA LEU A 48 -10.30 5.91 5.61
C LEU A 48 -11.48 6.08 6.56
N ARG A 49 -11.39 7.00 7.52
CA ARG A 49 -12.52 7.32 8.44
C ARG A 49 -13.72 7.88 7.70
N VAL A 50 -13.53 8.73 6.67
CA VAL A 50 -14.63 9.22 5.85
C VAL A 50 -15.23 8.09 5.01
N LEU A 51 -14.41 7.26 4.38
CA LEU A 51 -14.84 6.11 3.59
C LEU A 51 -15.71 5.14 4.40
N LEU A 52 -15.35 4.89 5.65
CA LEU A 52 -16.06 4.01 6.59
C LEU A 52 -17.20 4.71 7.36
N GLY A 53 -17.53 5.95 7.00
CA GLY A 53 -18.62 6.70 7.63
C GLY A 53 -18.38 7.11 9.08
N LEU A 54 -17.15 7.01 9.58
CA LEU A 54 -16.72 7.43 10.92
C LEU A 54 -16.48 8.94 11.02
N ALA A 55 -16.31 9.60 9.87
CA ALA A 55 -16.25 11.06 9.77
C ALA A 55 -17.07 11.52 8.56
N LEU A 56 -17.73 12.68 8.70
CA LEU A 56 -18.41 13.30 7.57
C LEU A 56 -17.41 14.10 6.72
N PRO A 57 -17.48 14.04 5.38
CA PRO A 57 -16.71 14.92 4.53
C PRO A 57 -17.18 16.38 4.70
N THR A 58 -16.31 17.35 4.44
CA THR A 58 -16.69 18.76 4.32
C THR A 58 -17.32 19.01 2.96
N SER A 59 -16.77 18.41 1.89
CA SER A 59 -17.34 18.38 0.54
C SER A 59 -16.87 17.12 -0.18
N GLY A 60 -17.47 16.83 -1.34
CA GLY A 60 -17.19 15.63 -2.11
C GLY A 60 -17.82 14.38 -1.53
N ARG A 61 -17.36 13.20 -2.00
CA ARG A 61 -17.92 11.92 -1.56
C ARG A 61 -16.87 10.80 -1.56
N ALA A 62 -17.13 9.78 -0.72
CA ALA A 62 -16.43 8.52 -0.73
C ALA A 62 -17.46 7.39 -0.67
N THR A 63 -17.35 6.41 -1.55
CA THR A 63 -18.32 5.33 -1.69
C THR A 63 -17.63 3.96 -1.71
N LEU A 64 -18.37 2.95 -1.24
CA LEU A 64 -18.05 1.54 -1.26
C LEU A 64 -19.10 0.84 -2.12
N ALA A 65 -18.66 0.17 -3.19
CA ALA A 65 -19.57 -0.46 -4.17
C ALA A 65 -20.67 0.50 -4.66
N GLY A 66 -20.32 1.79 -4.90
CA GLY A 66 -21.22 2.84 -5.38
C GLY A 66 -22.13 3.47 -4.32
N ARG A 67 -22.07 3.06 -3.05
CA ARG A 67 -22.89 3.57 -1.94
C ARG A 67 -22.01 4.14 -0.82
N ARG A 68 -22.51 5.12 -0.07
CA ARG A 68 -21.86 5.54 1.18
C ARG A 68 -21.95 4.41 2.20
N TYR A 69 -20.98 4.29 3.09
CA TYR A 69 -20.97 3.25 4.13
C TYR A 69 -22.30 3.12 4.89
N ARG A 70 -22.93 4.26 5.22
CA ARG A 70 -24.20 4.31 5.97
C ARG A 70 -25.42 3.84 5.17
N GLU A 71 -25.27 3.71 3.86
CA GLU A 71 -26.31 3.30 2.92
C GLU A 71 -26.18 1.82 2.53
N LEU A 72 -25.15 1.13 3.06
CA LEU A 72 -24.94 -0.29 2.79
C LEU A 72 -25.94 -1.15 3.55
N ASP A 73 -26.61 -2.05 2.84
CA ASP A 73 -27.58 -3.00 3.43
C ASP A 73 -26.87 -4.04 4.32
N ALA A 74 -25.67 -4.47 3.93
CA ALA A 74 -24.86 -5.45 4.64
C ALA A 74 -23.41 -4.97 4.78
N PRO A 75 -23.13 -3.95 5.62
CA PRO A 75 -21.81 -3.33 5.69
C PRO A 75 -20.69 -4.30 6.04
N LEU A 76 -20.93 -5.25 6.94
CA LEU A 76 -19.92 -6.26 7.34
C LEU A 76 -19.60 -7.28 6.25
N ARG A 77 -20.50 -7.49 5.27
CA ARG A 77 -20.22 -8.30 4.08
C ARG A 77 -19.53 -7.51 2.98
N THR A 78 -19.73 -6.20 2.98
CA THR A 78 -19.08 -5.33 2.00
C THR A 78 -17.66 -5.03 2.40
N VAL A 79 -17.41 -4.67 3.69
CA VAL A 79 -16.09 -4.23 4.14
C VAL A 79 -15.78 -4.70 5.55
N GLY A 80 -14.58 -5.26 5.72
CA GLY A 80 -13.91 -5.45 7.00
C GLY A 80 -12.84 -4.39 7.18
N ALA A 81 -12.76 -3.77 8.34
CA ALA A 81 -11.83 -2.68 8.58
C ALA A 81 -10.98 -2.89 9.83
N VAL A 82 -9.70 -2.50 9.74
CA VAL A 82 -8.75 -2.40 10.85
C VAL A 82 -8.14 -1.01 10.81
N LEU A 83 -8.62 -0.09 11.65
CA LEU A 83 -8.09 1.27 11.72
C LEU A 83 -7.09 1.45 12.87
N GLU A 84 -7.28 0.72 13.97
CA GLU A 84 -6.39 0.72 15.13
C GLU A 84 -6.39 -0.69 15.74
N ALA A 85 -5.21 -1.25 15.94
CA ALA A 85 -5.04 -2.60 16.50
C ALA A 85 -5.31 -2.70 18.02
N SER A 86 -5.78 -1.62 18.66
CA SER A 86 -5.88 -1.51 20.13
C SER A 86 -7.29 -1.66 20.69
N ASN A 87 -8.32 -1.88 19.85
CA ASN A 87 -9.72 -1.90 20.28
C ASN A 87 -10.16 -3.25 20.91
N TYR A 88 -9.48 -3.70 21.96
CA TYR A 88 -9.82 -4.92 22.69
C TYR A 88 -9.83 -4.70 24.19
N HIS A 89 -10.62 -5.49 24.90
CA HIS A 89 -10.59 -5.50 26.37
C HIS A 89 -9.51 -6.49 26.85
N PRO A 90 -8.47 -6.06 27.59
CA PRO A 90 -7.30 -6.87 27.89
C PRO A 90 -7.62 -8.13 28.71
N ALA A 91 -8.66 -8.10 29.54
CA ALA A 91 -9.08 -9.23 30.35
C ALA A 91 -9.91 -10.28 29.60
N ARG A 92 -10.40 -9.97 28.38
CA ARG A 92 -11.11 -10.96 27.54
C ARG A 92 -10.14 -11.89 26.85
N SER A 93 -10.52 -13.15 26.67
CA SER A 93 -9.78 -14.03 25.75
C SER A 93 -10.05 -13.64 24.29
N GLY A 94 -9.12 -13.96 23.36
CA GLY A 94 -9.29 -13.69 21.94
C GLY A 94 -10.60 -14.22 21.38
N ARG A 95 -10.96 -15.47 21.73
CA ARG A 95 -12.26 -16.08 21.36
C ARG A 95 -13.46 -15.30 21.89
N ASN A 96 -13.43 -14.89 23.15
CA ASN A 96 -14.54 -14.13 23.73
C ASN A 96 -14.64 -12.71 23.16
N HIS A 97 -13.51 -12.09 22.80
CA HIS A 97 -13.52 -10.82 22.09
C HIS A 97 -14.29 -10.94 20.78
N LEU A 98 -13.94 -11.91 19.93
CA LEU A 98 -14.63 -12.15 18.66
C LEU A 98 -16.09 -12.59 18.82
N ARG A 99 -16.42 -13.37 19.88
CA ARG A 99 -17.80 -13.74 20.19
C ARG A 99 -18.69 -12.55 20.51
N VAL A 100 -18.18 -11.55 21.22
CA VAL A 100 -18.91 -10.30 21.51
C VAL A 100 -19.22 -9.56 20.23
N LEU A 101 -18.23 -9.40 19.34
CA LEU A 101 -18.43 -8.75 18.05
C LEU A 101 -19.39 -9.53 17.14
N ALA A 102 -19.23 -10.84 17.07
CA ALA A 102 -20.10 -11.73 16.29
C ALA A 102 -21.54 -11.67 16.79
N ALA A 103 -21.77 -11.70 18.12
CA ALA A 103 -23.10 -11.62 18.71
C ALA A 103 -23.77 -10.28 18.40
N ALA A 104 -23.04 -9.15 18.48
CA ALA A 104 -23.55 -7.83 18.14
C ALA A 104 -23.95 -7.72 16.64
N ALA A 105 -23.32 -8.52 15.79
CA ALA A 105 -23.56 -8.54 14.35
C ALA A 105 -24.49 -9.67 13.87
N GLY A 106 -25.04 -10.47 14.79
CA GLY A 106 -25.87 -11.65 14.43
C GLY A 106 -25.12 -12.77 13.74
N ILE A 107 -23.77 -12.82 13.90
CA ILE A 107 -22.89 -13.80 13.26
C ILE A 107 -22.76 -15.06 14.14
N SER A 108 -22.73 -16.24 13.52
CA SER A 108 -22.69 -17.51 14.21
C SER A 108 -21.39 -17.74 15.00
N ARG A 109 -21.46 -18.50 16.10
CA ARG A 109 -20.28 -18.88 16.88
C ARG A 109 -19.28 -19.73 16.09
N GLN A 110 -19.74 -20.51 15.13
CA GLN A 110 -18.89 -21.31 14.26
C GLN A 110 -17.98 -20.43 13.40
N ARG A 111 -18.45 -19.25 12.97
CA ARG A 111 -17.65 -18.29 12.22
C ARG A 111 -16.47 -17.78 13.04
N VAL A 112 -16.65 -17.59 14.35
CA VAL A 112 -15.56 -17.18 15.26
C VAL A 112 -14.43 -18.21 15.26
N ASP A 113 -14.75 -19.50 15.30
CA ASP A 113 -13.73 -20.55 15.30
C ASP A 113 -13.00 -20.63 13.94
N ARG A 114 -13.71 -20.40 12.83
CA ARG A 114 -13.10 -20.33 11.48
C ARG A 114 -12.13 -19.17 11.37
N VAL A 115 -12.54 -17.94 11.70
CA VAL A 115 -11.63 -16.78 11.58
C VAL A 115 -10.42 -16.88 12.51
N LEU A 116 -10.55 -17.53 13.68
CA LEU A 116 -9.39 -17.81 14.54
C LEU A 116 -8.40 -18.79 13.89
N ALA A 117 -8.89 -19.75 13.12
CA ALA A 117 -8.05 -20.66 12.36
C ALA A 117 -7.40 -19.94 11.17
N ASP A 118 -8.17 -19.13 10.41
CA ASP A 118 -7.69 -18.36 9.26
C ASP A 118 -6.51 -17.44 9.62
N VAL A 119 -6.49 -16.89 10.86
CA VAL A 119 -5.40 -16.02 11.35
C VAL A 119 -4.40 -16.75 12.27
N GLU A 120 -4.44 -18.09 12.35
CA GLU A 120 -3.51 -18.91 13.15
C GLU A 120 -3.52 -18.59 14.65
N LEU A 121 -4.68 -18.23 15.20
CA LEU A 121 -4.85 -17.93 16.64
C LEU A 121 -5.60 -19.03 17.42
N THR A 122 -5.90 -20.18 16.83
CA THR A 122 -6.65 -21.25 17.47
C THR A 122 -6.02 -21.70 18.79
N GLY A 123 -4.70 -21.88 18.83
CA GLY A 123 -3.96 -22.31 20.04
C GLY A 123 -3.97 -21.27 21.15
N ALA A 124 -4.05 -19.97 20.80
CA ALA A 124 -4.06 -18.86 21.75
C ALA A 124 -5.47 -18.35 22.07
N ALA A 125 -6.51 -18.86 21.44
CA ALA A 125 -7.88 -18.36 21.47
C ALA A 125 -8.47 -18.21 22.90
N LYS A 126 -8.05 -19.06 23.83
CA LYS A 126 -8.49 -19.04 25.25
C LYS A 126 -7.65 -18.11 26.13
N ARG A 127 -6.46 -17.67 25.68
CA ARG A 127 -5.59 -16.74 26.44
C ARG A 127 -6.20 -15.36 26.46
N ARG A 128 -5.94 -14.58 27.54
CA ARG A 128 -6.33 -13.16 27.65
C ARG A 128 -5.56 -12.33 26.63
N VAL A 129 -6.25 -11.40 25.96
CA VAL A 129 -5.65 -10.55 24.91
C VAL A 129 -4.58 -9.61 25.49
N GLY A 130 -4.67 -9.23 26.76
CA GLY A 130 -3.61 -8.46 27.42
C GLY A 130 -2.24 -9.14 27.42
N GLY A 131 -2.19 -10.48 27.32
CA GLY A 131 -0.96 -11.27 27.19
C GLY A 131 -0.56 -11.63 25.75
N TYR A 132 -1.22 -11.07 24.73
CA TYR A 132 -0.87 -11.26 23.34
C TYR A 132 0.33 -10.39 22.95
N SER A 133 1.21 -10.93 22.08
CA SER A 133 2.20 -10.11 21.37
C SER A 133 1.51 -9.11 20.43
N LEU A 134 2.22 -8.11 19.94
CA LEU A 134 1.67 -7.16 18.98
C LEU A 134 1.17 -7.88 17.71
N GLY A 135 1.95 -8.82 17.17
CA GLY A 135 1.53 -9.62 16.02
C GLY A 135 0.26 -10.45 16.28
N MET A 136 0.12 -11.03 17.48
CA MET A 136 -1.12 -11.73 17.86
C MET A 136 -2.32 -10.79 17.95
N ARG A 137 -2.13 -9.57 18.43
CA ARG A 137 -3.19 -8.55 18.48
C ARG A 137 -3.59 -8.12 17.09
N GLN A 138 -2.62 -7.93 16.20
CA GLN A 138 -2.87 -7.60 14.78
C GLN A 138 -3.66 -8.72 14.10
N ARG A 139 -3.26 -9.98 14.28
CA ARG A 139 -4.00 -11.15 13.78
C ARG A 139 -5.45 -11.18 14.32
N LEU A 140 -5.65 -10.85 15.60
CA LEU A 140 -6.98 -10.77 16.20
C LEU A 140 -7.83 -9.64 15.58
N SER A 141 -7.23 -8.49 15.27
CA SER A 141 -7.92 -7.38 14.59
C SER A 141 -8.32 -7.77 13.17
N VAL A 142 -7.45 -8.47 12.45
CA VAL A 142 -7.78 -9.03 11.12
C VAL A 142 -8.91 -10.06 11.23
N ALA A 143 -8.88 -10.96 12.24
CA ALA A 143 -9.97 -11.92 12.49
C ALA A 143 -11.31 -11.22 12.76
N ALA A 144 -11.30 -10.11 13.49
CA ALA A 144 -12.50 -9.30 13.72
C ALA A 144 -13.05 -8.70 12.42
N ALA A 145 -12.18 -8.18 11.55
CA ALA A 145 -12.55 -7.66 10.24
C ALA A 145 -13.14 -8.73 9.30
N LEU A 146 -12.72 -9.99 9.46
CA LEU A 146 -13.18 -11.13 8.64
C LEU A 146 -14.51 -11.74 9.09
N LEU A 147 -15.05 -11.36 10.24
CA LEU A 147 -16.27 -12.00 10.80
C LEU A 147 -17.44 -11.97 9.82
N GLY A 148 -17.64 -10.84 9.14
CA GLY A 148 -18.75 -10.65 8.19
C GLY A 148 -18.55 -11.26 6.81
N GLU A 149 -17.45 -11.96 6.55
CA GLU A 149 -17.07 -12.45 5.21
C GLU A 149 -17.02 -11.32 4.16
N PRO A 150 -16.20 -10.25 4.43
CA PRO A 150 -16.19 -9.08 3.58
C PRO A 150 -15.57 -9.36 2.20
N GLU A 151 -16.05 -8.62 1.19
CA GLU A 151 -15.42 -8.59 -0.15
C GLU A 151 -14.21 -7.64 -0.20
N LEU A 152 -14.13 -6.68 0.73
CA LEU A 152 -13.09 -5.65 0.81
C LEU A 152 -12.50 -5.62 2.23
N LEU A 153 -11.17 -5.57 2.33
CA LEU A 153 -10.45 -5.24 3.55
C LEU A 153 -9.86 -3.83 3.45
N VAL A 154 -10.13 -2.99 4.45
CA VAL A 154 -9.55 -1.66 4.62
C VAL A 154 -8.68 -1.67 5.88
N LEU A 155 -7.37 -1.44 5.71
CA LEU A 155 -6.40 -1.59 6.78
C LEU A 155 -5.56 -0.31 6.90
N ASP A 156 -5.52 0.28 8.09
CA ASP A 156 -4.74 1.48 8.37
C ASP A 156 -3.44 1.11 9.08
N GLU A 157 -2.30 1.30 8.40
CA GLU A 157 -0.95 1.03 8.91
C GLU A 157 -0.80 -0.34 9.59
N PRO A 158 -1.26 -1.46 8.98
CA PRO A 158 -1.38 -2.74 9.67
C PRO A 158 -0.04 -3.43 9.98
N ALA A 159 1.05 -3.01 9.34
CA ALA A 159 2.40 -3.53 9.56
C ALA A 159 3.15 -2.82 10.69
N ASN A 160 2.62 -1.69 11.18
CA ASN A 160 3.30 -0.85 12.14
C ASN A 160 3.67 -1.61 13.43
N GLY A 161 4.97 -1.61 13.74
CA GLY A 161 5.52 -2.22 14.94
C GLY A 161 5.54 -3.75 14.94
N LEU A 162 5.19 -4.39 13.82
CA LEU A 162 5.35 -5.83 13.68
C LEU A 162 6.83 -6.19 13.47
N ASP A 163 7.21 -7.36 13.96
CA ASP A 163 8.48 -7.99 13.63
C ASP A 163 8.48 -8.53 12.18
N PRO A 164 9.63 -8.90 11.61
CA PRO A 164 9.71 -9.39 10.23
C PRO A 164 8.84 -10.63 9.96
N GLU A 165 8.59 -11.47 10.97
CA GLU A 165 7.71 -12.64 10.84
C GLU A 165 6.24 -12.19 10.73
N GLY A 166 5.82 -11.25 11.56
CA GLY A 166 4.47 -10.65 11.52
C GLY A 166 4.19 -9.94 10.19
N ILE A 167 5.14 -9.17 9.66
CA ILE A 167 5.04 -8.51 8.35
C ILE A 167 4.88 -9.56 7.25
N ARG A 168 5.69 -10.62 7.26
CA ARG A 168 5.62 -11.71 6.27
C ARG A 168 4.28 -12.44 6.33
N TRP A 169 3.80 -12.75 7.53
CA TRP A 169 2.49 -13.36 7.72
C TRP A 169 1.38 -12.46 7.15
N LEU A 170 1.37 -11.18 7.52
CA LEU A 170 0.36 -10.22 7.06
C LEU A 170 0.33 -10.13 5.53
N ARG A 171 1.49 -10.00 4.91
CA ARG A 171 1.63 -9.96 3.44
C ARG A 171 1.06 -11.22 2.78
N ASN A 172 1.43 -12.41 3.27
CA ASN A 172 0.94 -13.67 2.72
C ASN A 172 -0.58 -13.80 2.88
N PHE A 173 -1.09 -13.40 4.05
CA PHE A 173 -2.52 -13.39 4.32
C PHE A 173 -3.28 -12.49 3.34
N LEU A 174 -2.84 -11.25 3.17
CA LEU A 174 -3.50 -10.28 2.27
C LEU A 174 -3.44 -10.72 0.80
N ARG A 175 -2.32 -11.30 0.37
CA ARG A 175 -2.19 -11.91 -0.96
C ARG A 175 -3.18 -13.07 -1.16
N SER A 176 -3.26 -13.99 -0.20
CA SER A 176 -4.20 -15.11 -0.23
C SER A 176 -5.65 -14.61 -0.29
N PHE A 177 -6.00 -13.58 0.49
CA PHE A 177 -7.31 -12.97 0.46
C PHE A 177 -7.66 -12.38 -0.92
N ALA A 178 -6.72 -11.67 -1.55
CA ALA A 178 -6.91 -11.10 -2.88
C ALA A 178 -6.99 -12.18 -3.98
N GLN A 179 -6.16 -13.24 -3.89
CA GLN A 179 -6.22 -14.40 -4.79
C GLN A 179 -7.56 -15.14 -4.69
N GLY A 180 -8.17 -15.14 -3.51
CA GLY A 180 -9.54 -15.63 -3.30
C GLY A 180 -10.66 -14.75 -3.86
N GLY A 181 -10.31 -13.66 -4.58
CA GLY A 181 -11.27 -12.73 -5.18
C GLY A 181 -11.61 -11.51 -4.32
N GLY A 182 -11.04 -11.42 -3.11
CA GLY A 182 -11.18 -10.26 -2.23
C GLY A 182 -10.43 -9.05 -2.76
N THR A 183 -10.76 -7.88 -2.23
CA THR A 183 -10.05 -6.62 -2.51
C THR A 183 -9.37 -6.14 -1.24
N VAL A 184 -8.18 -5.56 -1.35
CA VAL A 184 -7.45 -5.01 -0.22
C VAL A 184 -7.10 -3.55 -0.49
N PHE A 185 -7.43 -2.68 0.47
CA PHE A 185 -6.99 -1.29 0.49
C PHE A 185 -6.22 -1.04 1.78
N VAL A 186 -4.90 -0.89 1.67
CA VAL A 186 -3.98 -0.85 2.81
C VAL A 186 -3.19 0.43 2.83
N SER A 187 -3.24 1.18 3.94
CA SER A 187 -2.39 2.35 4.11
C SER A 187 -1.01 1.98 4.67
N SER A 188 0.00 2.71 4.25
CA SER A 188 1.35 2.69 4.82
C SER A 188 2.07 4.00 4.57
N HIS A 189 3.08 4.28 5.38
CA HIS A 189 4.07 5.33 5.11
C HIS A 189 5.40 4.74 4.60
N VAL A 190 5.50 3.39 4.51
CA VAL A 190 6.69 2.67 4.05
C VAL A 190 6.43 2.08 2.67
N LEU A 191 7.04 2.70 1.65
CA LEU A 191 6.84 2.30 0.26
C LEU A 191 7.37 0.88 -0.01
N ALA A 192 8.53 0.52 0.56
CA ALA A 192 9.13 -0.81 0.37
C ALA A 192 8.23 -1.96 0.83
N GLU A 193 7.41 -1.76 1.87
CA GLU A 193 6.44 -2.77 2.32
C GLU A 193 5.29 -2.94 1.32
N VAL A 194 4.79 -1.80 0.82
CA VAL A 194 3.63 -1.79 -0.09
C VAL A 194 4.00 -2.28 -1.48
N SER A 195 5.19 -1.92 -1.98
CA SER A 195 5.66 -2.38 -3.30
C SER A 195 5.81 -3.90 -3.39
N GLN A 196 6.10 -4.56 -2.26
CA GLN A 196 6.16 -6.02 -2.19
C GLN A 196 4.77 -6.68 -2.09
N LEU A 197 3.71 -5.92 -1.88
CA LEU A 197 2.37 -6.45 -1.62
C LEU A 197 1.36 -6.02 -2.68
N ALA A 198 1.36 -4.74 -3.05
CA ALA A 198 0.31 -4.11 -3.84
C ALA A 198 0.50 -4.29 -5.35
N ASP A 199 -0.61 -4.28 -6.08
CA ASP A 199 -0.63 -4.24 -7.55
C ASP A 199 -0.53 -2.80 -8.05
N GLU A 200 -1.15 -1.87 -7.31
CA GLU A 200 -1.18 -0.44 -7.62
C GLU A 200 -1.11 0.40 -6.35
N VAL A 201 -0.73 1.66 -6.49
CA VAL A 201 -0.57 2.60 -5.39
C VAL A 201 -1.29 3.91 -5.66
N VAL A 202 -1.89 4.45 -4.61
CA VAL A 202 -2.41 5.81 -4.52
C VAL A 202 -1.51 6.56 -3.55
N ILE A 203 -0.77 7.55 -4.03
CA ILE A 203 0.17 8.35 -3.24
C ILE A 203 -0.46 9.69 -2.92
N ILE A 204 -0.50 10.04 -1.64
CA ILE A 204 -0.99 11.35 -1.19
C ILE A 204 0.06 12.10 -0.38
N HIS A 205 0.04 13.42 -0.52
CA HIS A 205 0.82 14.34 0.28
C HIS A 205 0.00 15.57 0.65
N ARG A 206 0.01 15.97 1.94
CA ARG A 206 -0.73 17.15 2.44
C ARG A 206 -2.22 17.18 2.03
N GLY A 207 -2.86 16.02 2.05
CA GLY A 207 -4.27 15.86 1.72
C GLY A 207 -4.60 15.78 0.23
N LYS A 208 -3.62 15.88 -0.67
CA LYS A 208 -3.81 15.87 -2.13
C LYS A 208 -3.27 14.60 -2.77
N LEU A 209 -3.86 14.22 -3.89
CA LEU A 209 -3.33 13.15 -4.74
C LEU A 209 -2.04 13.61 -5.40
N VAL A 210 -1.00 12.80 -5.28
CA VAL A 210 0.30 12.99 -5.94
C VAL A 210 0.42 12.08 -7.14
N ALA A 211 0.12 10.78 -6.96
CA ALA A 211 0.17 9.79 -8.03
C ALA A 211 -0.85 8.67 -7.79
N HIS A 212 -1.34 8.07 -8.88
CA HIS A 212 -2.15 6.85 -8.86
C HIS A 212 -1.74 6.00 -10.06
N GLN A 213 -1.01 4.93 -9.80
CA GLN A 213 -0.39 4.11 -10.85
C GLN A 213 -0.10 2.69 -10.36
N SER A 214 0.23 1.78 -11.26
CA SER A 214 0.68 0.44 -10.89
C SER A 214 2.07 0.48 -10.24
N VAL A 215 2.36 -0.49 -9.36
CA VAL A 215 3.71 -0.66 -8.78
C VAL A 215 4.74 -0.88 -9.88
N ALA A 216 4.37 -1.58 -10.97
CA ALA A 216 5.25 -1.80 -12.11
C ALA A 216 5.62 -0.49 -12.82
N GLU A 217 4.65 0.40 -13.07
CA GLU A 217 4.91 1.74 -13.64
C GLU A 217 5.78 2.59 -12.72
N LEU A 218 5.49 2.58 -11.41
CA LEU A 218 6.31 3.28 -10.43
C LEU A 218 7.75 2.75 -10.41
N THR A 219 7.92 1.42 -10.49
CA THR A 219 9.25 0.79 -10.57
C THR A 219 10.00 1.16 -11.84
N LEU A 220 9.28 1.25 -12.99
CA LEU A 220 9.88 1.69 -14.24
C LEU A 220 10.28 3.18 -14.21
N GLN A 221 9.48 4.03 -13.58
CA GLN A 221 9.82 5.46 -13.37
C GLN A 221 11.00 5.63 -12.39
N ALA A 222 11.03 4.78 -11.36
CA ALA A 222 12.12 4.69 -10.41
C ALA A 222 13.33 3.92 -10.97
N ALA A 223 13.21 3.26 -12.13
CA ALA A 223 14.34 2.62 -12.79
C ALA A 223 15.37 3.71 -13.11
N GLY A 224 16.31 3.85 -12.18
CA GLY A 224 17.38 4.81 -12.21
C GLY A 224 18.27 4.61 -13.43
N ALA A 225 19.29 5.42 -13.52
CA ALA A 225 20.31 5.29 -14.55
C ALA A 225 20.89 3.87 -14.58
N THR A 226 21.11 3.34 -15.76
CA THR A 226 21.94 2.15 -15.93
C THR A 226 23.38 2.52 -15.61
N ARG A 227 23.95 1.86 -14.59
CA ARG A 227 25.36 2.03 -14.27
C ARG A 227 26.20 1.25 -15.24
N VAL A 228 27.11 1.99 -15.90
CA VAL A 228 27.96 1.42 -16.95
C VAL A 228 29.41 1.73 -16.65
N ARG A 229 30.25 0.71 -16.66
CA ARG A 229 31.69 0.87 -16.61
C ARG A 229 32.30 0.39 -17.92
N SER A 230 33.07 1.26 -18.57
CA SER A 230 33.78 0.93 -19.79
C SER A 230 35.21 1.51 -19.74
N PRO A 231 36.21 0.81 -20.25
CA PRO A 231 37.58 1.37 -20.41
C PRO A 231 37.58 2.52 -21.45
N ARG A 232 36.54 2.62 -22.28
CA ARG A 232 36.35 3.71 -23.26
C ARG A 232 35.11 4.54 -22.91
N ALA A 233 35.03 5.00 -21.64
CA ALA A 233 33.87 5.70 -21.09
C ALA A 233 33.51 6.97 -21.87
N GLU A 234 34.49 7.76 -22.29
CA GLU A 234 34.28 9.01 -23.03
C GLU A 234 33.68 8.75 -24.42
N GLU A 235 34.15 7.71 -25.10
CA GLU A 235 33.63 7.31 -26.42
C GLU A 235 32.19 6.78 -26.30
N LEU A 236 31.92 5.98 -25.26
CA LEU A 236 30.57 5.52 -24.95
C LEU A 236 29.63 6.68 -24.65
N LEU A 237 30.07 7.64 -23.84
CA LEU A 237 29.31 8.85 -23.50
C LEU A 237 28.96 9.67 -24.76
N ALA A 238 29.89 9.84 -25.68
CA ALA A 238 29.67 10.53 -26.95
C ALA A 238 28.61 9.80 -27.81
N ARG A 239 28.67 8.46 -27.88
CA ARG A 239 27.71 7.64 -28.61
C ARG A 239 26.31 7.70 -28.01
N LEU A 240 26.21 7.60 -26.67
CA LEU A 240 24.93 7.67 -25.98
C LEU A 240 24.26 9.05 -26.21
N ARG A 241 25.01 10.14 -26.14
CA ARG A 241 24.52 11.50 -26.41
C ARG A 241 24.08 11.67 -27.85
N ALA A 242 24.83 11.11 -28.82
CA ALA A 242 24.45 11.13 -30.22
C ALA A 242 23.15 10.35 -30.51
N ALA A 243 22.86 9.32 -29.70
CA ALA A 243 21.61 8.57 -29.73
C ALA A 243 20.46 9.21 -28.93
N GLY A 244 20.65 10.44 -28.39
CA GLY A 244 19.66 11.16 -27.59
C GLY A 244 19.43 10.57 -26.20
N ILE A 245 20.40 9.82 -25.67
CA ILE A 245 20.35 9.22 -24.35
C ILE A 245 21.14 10.10 -23.37
N GLU A 246 20.49 10.56 -22.31
CA GLU A 246 21.14 11.28 -21.23
C GLU A 246 22.09 10.35 -20.47
N ALA A 247 23.34 10.79 -20.31
CA ALA A 247 24.36 10.05 -19.58
C ALA A 247 25.35 11.03 -18.92
N GLU A 248 25.71 10.73 -17.68
CA GLU A 248 26.60 11.55 -16.86
C GLU A 248 27.69 10.69 -16.19
N PRO A 249 28.92 11.19 -16.07
CA PRO A 249 29.95 10.54 -15.28
C PRO A 249 29.63 10.67 -13.79
N THR A 250 29.74 9.58 -13.04
CA THR A 250 29.57 9.62 -11.59
C THR A 250 30.93 9.90 -10.89
N PRO A 251 30.93 10.46 -9.66
CA PRO A 251 32.14 10.65 -8.88
C PRO A 251 32.93 9.37 -8.59
N ALA A 252 32.24 8.21 -8.65
CA ALA A 252 32.84 6.88 -8.45
C ALA A 252 33.43 6.27 -9.74
N GLY A 253 33.36 6.97 -10.90
CA GLY A 253 33.95 6.58 -12.16
C GLY A 253 33.07 5.88 -13.18
N PRO A 254 32.00 5.12 -12.83
CA PRO A 254 31.01 4.63 -13.80
C PRO A 254 30.21 5.75 -14.44
N LEU A 255 29.58 5.47 -15.60
CA LEU A 255 28.57 6.35 -16.18
C LEU A 255 27.18 5.99 -15.60
N ALA A 256 26.40 6.99 -15.26
CA ALA A 256 24.96 6.89 -15.03
C ALA A 256 24.25 7.19 -16.36
N VAL A 257 23.50 6.24 -16.89
CA VAL A 257 22.87 6.32 -18.22
C VAL A 257 21.36 6.15 -18.07
N HIS A 258 20.57 7.15 -18.48
CA HIS A 258 19.09 7.13 -18.40
C HIS A 258 18.48 6.36 -19.57
N ALA A 259 18.80 5.07 -19.64
CA ALA A 259 18.23 4.12 -20.60
C ALA A 259 18.31 2.68 -20.05
N PRO A 260 17.45 1.75 -20.54
CA PRO A 260 17.50 0.34 -20.16
C PRO A 260 18.85 -0.28 -20.52
N PRO A 261 19.38 -1.24 -19.71
CA PRO A 261 20.64 -1.90 -19.96
C PRO A 261 20.74 -2.50 -21.36
N GLU A 262 19.64 -3.08 -21.87
CA GLU A 262 19.58 -3.71 -23.19
C GLU A 262 19.95 -2.68 -24.29
N ARG A 263 19.35 -1.49 -24.26
CA ARG A 263 19.60 -0.42 -25.22
C ARG A 263 21.02 0.12 -25.14
N VAL A 264 21.57 0.20 -23.92
CA VAL A 264 22.95 0.62 -23.71
C VAL A 264 23.93 -0.44 -24.21
N GLY A 265 23.62 -1.71 -23.94
CA GLY A 265 24.41 -2.86 -24.39
C GLY A 265 24.45 -2.96 -25.91
N ASP A 266 23.32 -2.80 -26.58
CA ASP A 266 23.23 -2.83 -28.05
C ASP A 266 24.07 -1.72 -28.69
N LEU A 267 23.95 -0.47 -28.19
CA LEU A 267 24.74 0.68 -28.70
C LEU A 267 26.24 0.47 -28.47
N ALA A 268 26.63 -0.10 -27.33
CA ALA A 268 28.02 -0.39 -27.07
C ALA A 268 28.55 -1.51 -27.99
N ALA A 269 27.76 -2.54 -28.23
CA ALA A 269 28.11 -3.64 -29.11
C ALA A 269 28.24 -3.18 -30.59
N GLU A 270 27.30 -2.37 -31.10
CA GLU A 270 27.39 -1.77 -32.44
C GLU A 270 28.65 -0.91 -32.63
N ALA A 271 29.09 -0.22 -31.56
CA ALA A 271 30.30 0.59 -31.58
C ALA A 271 31.58 -0.20 -31.25
N GLY A 272 31.49 -1.48 -30.94
CA GLY A 272 32.63 -2.30 -30.52
C GLY A 272 33.27 -1.83 -29.22
N ILE A 273 32.49 -1.21 -28.31
CA ILE A 273 32.95 -0.68 -27.04
C ILE A 273 32.77 -1.74 -25.97
N PRO A 274 33.86 -2.20 -25.32
CA PRO A 274 33.75 -3.21 -24.25
C PRO A 274 33.12 -2.59 -22.99
N LEU A 275 32.22 -3.37 -22.38
CA LEU A 275 31.60 -3.03 -21.09
C LEU A 275 32.15 -3.96 -20.01
N HIS A 276 32.65 -3.40 -18.92
CA HIS A 276 33.11 -4.14 -17.75
C HIS A 276 31.99 -4.29 -16.69
N GLU A 277 31.00 -3.42 -16.74
CA GLU A 277 29.81 -3.45 -15.89
C GLU A 277 28.65 -2.83 -16.65
N LEU A 278 27.49 -3.49 -16.60
CA LEU A 278 26.23 -3.01 -17.13
C LEU A 278 25.13 -3.47 -16.18
N VAL A 279 24.73 -2.60 -15.28
CA VAL A 279 23.77 -2.92 -14.22
C VAL A 279 22.68 -1.84 -14.21
N ALA A 280 21.41 -2.25 -14.31
CA ALA A 280 20.33 -1.35 -13.98
C ALA A 280 20.49 -0.96 -12.52
N GLU A 281 20.80 0.28 -12.23
CA GLU A 281 20.58 0.81 -10.90
C GLU A 281 19.05 0.85 -10.74
N ALA A 282 18.53 -0.04 -9.92
CA ALA A 282 17.19 0.14 -9.43
C ALA A 282 17.19 1.45 -8.67
N GLY A 283 16.70 2.50 -9.30
CA GLY A 283 16.34 3.71 -8.57
C GLY A 283 15.47 3.26 -7.42
N SER A 284 15.74 3.72 -6.22
CA SER A 284 14.98 3.24 -5.09
C SER A 284 13.57 3.78 -5.27
N LEU A 285 12.57 2.90 -5.19
CA LEU A 285 11.16 3.32 -5.15
C LEU A 285 10.95 4.39 -4.09
N GLU A 286 11.82 4.42 -3.07
CA GLU A 286 11.86 5.43 -2.02
C GLU A 286 12.34 6.79 -2.56
N GLU A 287 13.33 6.81 -3.45
CA GLU A 287 13.77 8.06 -4.11
C GLU A 287 12.67 8.63 -5.01
N ALA A 288 12.05 7.80 -5.84
CA ALA A 288 10.90 8.23 -6.66
C ALA A 288 9.72 8.73 -5.79
N PHE A 289 9.47 8.10 -4.65
CA PHE A 289 8.46 8.56 -3.70
C PHE A 289 8.86 9.88 -3.05
N LEU A 290 10.13 10.05 -2.67
CA LEU A 290 10.65 11.30 -2.11
C LEU A 290 10.60 12.44 -3.14
N GLU A 291 10.95 12.16 -4.40
CA GLU A 291 10.81 13.15 -5.50
C GLU A 291 9.37 13.56 -5.73
N LEU A 292 8.44 12.59 -5.77
CA LEU A 292 7.00 12.85 -5.91
C LEU A 292 6.40 13.62 -4.72
N THR A 293 7.00 13.49 -3.53
CA THR A 293 6.53 14.14 -2.30
C THR A 293 7.38 15.33 -1.87
N ALA A 294 8.49 15.61 -2.56
CA ALA A 294 9.34 16.76 -2.33
C ALA A 294 8.60 18.06 -2.72
N GLU A 295 8.86 19.12 -1.98
CA GLU A 295 8.39 20.45 -2.39
C GLU A 295 9.11 20.87 -3.68
N PRO A 296 8.41 21.51 -4.64
CA PRO A 296 9.10 22.19 -5.72
C PRO A 296 10.07 23.21 -5.07
N ARG A 297 11.37 23.06 -5.35
CA ARG A 297 12.37 24.04 -4.93
C ARG A 297 11.92 25.42 -5.44
N GLN A 298 11.62 26.33 -4.51
CA GLN A 298 11.33 27.74 -4.81
C GLN A 298 12.58 28.42 -5.37
#